data_ae6a89907625d9c97a281d0f21c54c93
#
_entry.id   ae6a89907625d9c97a281d0f21c54c93
#
_cell.length_a   1.000
_cell.length_b   1.000
_cell.length_c   1.000
_cell.angle_alpha   90.00
_cell.angle_beta   90.00
_cell.angle_gamma   90.00
#
_symmetry.space_group_name_H-M   'P 1'
#
loop_
_entity.id
_entity.type
_entity.pdbx_description
1 polymer ?
#
loop_
_entity_poly.entity_id
_entity_poly.type
_entity_poly.pdbx_seq_one_letter_code
_entity_poly.pdbx_strand_id
1 'polypeptide(L)'
;MLEKLKNLNLVGSIVVLNDFFLDRIIKIQDLAGLYKQILEKTSLGGSIRGIPQFDIKGGNATNVAHALVKLGCPVSLITVADSTSSHILKETFSEFPKVSLFIIDGKPGRTTSLEFNNNGDIVNIMLSDLGDNENFGPDKLGSKEQVVLKKADAVIVTNWASNERATELSRFAFEKSKSALHFLDPADIQTRPGEFKEALSELGSDLDSLCINENECNILLGQYGLDTLADVDNTKKSVKELATRTSVSIDLHTSIGSCWSNGNDVEFVKSFPVQPKFVTGAGDVWDAANLVGYLANLEPAERLLFANGAASLYINSFQGIPPTIDQVLSLIKSAKTNTL
;
A
#
# COMPACT_ATOMS: atom_id res chain seq x y z
N MET A 1 -3.18 -0.70 23.91
CA MET A 1 -2.96 -1.41 22.63
C MET A 1 -3.54 -2.83 22.59
N LEU A 2 -3.02 -3.82 23.36
CA LEU A 2 -3.45 -5.24 23.27
C LEU A 2 -4.96 -5.43 23.40
N GLU A 3 -5.58 -4.88 24.43
CA GLU A 3 -7.04 -5.02 24.65
C GLU A 3 -7.85 -4.35 23.55
N LYS A 4 -7.45 -3.17 23.08
CA LYS A 4 -8.13 -2.44 22.02
C LYS A 4 -8.11 -3.22 20.70
N LEU A 5 -6.97 -3.82 20.32
CA LEU A 5 -6.85 -4.64 19.12
C LEU A 5 -7.63 -5.98 19.22
N LYS A 6 -7.60 -6.64 20.37
CA LYS A 6 -8.32 -7.90 20.57
C LYS A 6 -9.84 -7.74 20.65
N ASN A 7 -10.29 -6.59 21.12
CA ASN A 7 -11.71 -6.25 21.24
C ASN A 7 -12.24 -5.43 20.05
N LEU A 8 -11.46 -5.33 18.98
CA LEU A 8 -11.90 -4.63 17.77
C LEU A 8 -13.13 -5.33 17.20
N ASN A 9 -14.26 -4.65 17.23
CA ASN A 9 -15.54 -5.13 16.72
C ASN A 9 -16.01 -4.21 15.60
N LEU A 10 -15.89 -4.67 14.37
CA LEU A 10 -16.33 -3.96 13.18
C LEU A 10 -17.77 -4.36 12.86
N VAL A 11 -18.61 -3.37 12.60
CA VAL A 11 -20.03 -3.56 12.25
C VAL A 11 -20.19 -3.85 10.77
N GLY A 12 -19.35 -3.24 9.95
CA GLY A 12 -19.28 -3.42 8.50
C GLY A 12 -18.01 -4.16 8.08
N SER A 13 -17.43 -3.70 7.00
CA SER A 13 -16.15 -4.19 6.50
C SER A 13 -15.24 -3.02 6.15
N ILE A 14 -13.94 -3.30 6.03
CA ILE A 14 -13.00 -2.38 5.41
C ILE A 14 -13.11 -2.55 3.90
N VAL A 15 -13.49 -1.49 3.19
CA VAL A 15 -13.57 -1.50 1.73
C VAL A 15 -12.23 -1.04 1.16
N VAL A 16 -11.66 -1.86 0.29
CA VAL A 16 -10.37 -1.61 -0.38
C VAL A 16 -10.59 -1.49 -1.88
N LEU A 17 -10.12 -0.41 -2.47
CA LEU A 17 -10.20 -0.07 -3.90
C LEU A 17 -8.79 0.30 -4.41
N ASN A 18 -8.43 0.07 -5.64
CA ASN A 18 -9.19 -0.57 -6.71
C ASN A 18 -8.36 -1.58 -7.50
N ASP A 19 -7.06 -1.65 -7.29
CA ASP A 19 -6.15 -2.27 -8.22
C ASP A 19 -5.86 -3.75 -7.92
N PHE A 20 -5.75 -4.52 -9.00
CA PHE A 20 -5.15 -5.83 -9.04
C PHE A 20 -4.14 -5.89 -10.18
N PHE A 21 -2.98 -6.42 -9.90
CA PHE A 21 -1.92 -6.68 -10.87
C PHE A 21 -1.51 -8.15 -10.84
N LEU A 22 -1.11 -8.65 -11.98
CA LEU A 22 -0.37 -9.89 -12.09
C LEU A 22 1.09 -9.53 -12.34
N ASP A 23 1.95 -9.75 -11.36
CA ASP A 23 3.34 -9.35 -11.40
C ASP A 23 4.22 -10.54 -11.79
N ARG A 24 5.02 -10.37 -12.82
CA ARG A 24 6.05 -11.31 -13.23
C ARG A 24 7.41 -10.84 -12.78
N ILE A 25 8.06 -11.59 -11.91
CA ILE A 25 9.42 -11.32 -11.45
C ILE A 25 10.40 -12.09 -12.32
N ILE A 26 11.33 -11.38 -12.94
CA ILE A 26 12.42 -11.94 -13.74
C ILE A 26 13.74 -11.70 -12.99
N LYS A 27 14.38 -12.77 -12.49
CA LYS A 27 15.65 -12.70 -11.76
C LYS A 27 16.83 -12.73 -12.71
N ILE A 28 17.52 -11.61 -12.85
CA ILE A 28 18.65 -11.43 -13.76
C ILE A 28 19.93 -11.53 -12.93
N GLN A 29 20.70 -12.61 -13.15
CA GLN A 29 21.98 -12.82 -12.46
C GLN A 29 23.12 -12.01 -13.08
N ASP A 30 23.11 -11.82 -14.40
CA ASP A 30 24.10 -11.06 -15.16
C ASP A 30 23.37 -10.09 -16.10
N LEU A 31 23.17 -8.86 -15.66
CA LEU A 31 22.49 -7.84 -16.44
C LEU A 31 23.26 -7.45 -17.71
N ALA A 32 24.60 -7.33 -17.61
CA ALA A 32 25.44 -6.96 -18.74
C ALA A 32 25.44 -8.05 -19.84
N GLY A 33 25.55 -9.31 -19.42
CA GLY A 33 25.46 -10.47 -20.32
C GLY A 33 24.09 -10.59 -20.98
N LEU A 34 23.01 -10.38 -20.23
CA LEU A 34 21.64 -10.33 -20.79
C LEU A 34 21.51 -9.23 -21.84
N TYR A 35 21.94 -8.02 -21.50
CA TYR A 35 21.89 -6.88 -22.42
C TYR A 35 22.64 -7.17 -23.74
N LYS A 36 23.85 -7.76 -23.64
CA LYS A 36 24.62 -8.19 -24.82
C LYS A 36 23.85 -9.21 -25.67
N GLN A 37 23.27 -10.24 -25.03
CA GLN A 37 22.46 -11.25 -25.74
C GLN A 37 21.22 -10.65 -26.41
N ILE A 38 20.58 -9.65 -25.79
CA ILE A 38 19.47 -8.91 -26.41
C ILE A 38 19.96 -8.18 -27.67
N LEU A 39 21.06 -7.44 -27.56
CA LEU A 39 21.61 -6.71 -28.70
C LEU A 39 21.97 -7.62 -29.88
N GLU A 40 22.58 -8.80 -29.62
CA GLU A 40 22.91 -9.78 -30.65
C GLU A 40 21.66 -10.30 -31.38
N LYS A 41 20.49 -10.25 -30.74
CA LYS A 41 19.22 -10.73 -31.30
C LYS A 41 18.32 -9.68 -31.91
N THR A 42 18.73 -8.42 -31.89
CA THR A 42 17.89 -7.31 -32.37
C THR A 42 17.56 -7.41 -33.88
N SER A 43 18.44 -8.00 -34.68
CA SER A 43 18.25 -8.09 -36.13
C SER A 43 17.50 -9.34 -36.61
N LEU A 44 17.66 -10.46 -35.89
CA LEU A 44 17.13 -11.77 -36.31
C LEU A 44 16.09 -12.34 -35.34
N GLY A 45 15.91 -11.73 -34.18
CA GLY A 45 15.09 -12.28 -33.10
C GLY A 45 15.73 -13.53 -32.47
N GLY A 46 14.92 -14.32 -31.77
CA GLY A 46 15.32 -15.58 -31.17
C GLY A 46 15.05 -15.66 -29.67
N SER A 47 15.45 -16.75 -29.05
CA SER A 47 15.20 -17.01 -27.62
C SER A 47 16.44 -16.79 -26.78
N ILE A 48 16.24 -16.20 -25.59
CA ILE A 48 17.19 -16.22 -24.47
C ILE A 48 16.57 -17.16 -23.43
N ARG A 49 17.33 -18.17 -22.97
CA ARG A 49 16.80 -19.23 -22.10
C ARG A 49 17.54 -19.28 -20.77
N GLY A 50 16.91 -19.90 -19.76
CA GLY A 50 17.54 -20.11 -18.46
C GLY A 50 17.46 -18.90 -17.52
N ILE A 51 16.61 -17.91 -17.81
CA ILE A 51 16.36 -16.80 -16.90
C ILE A 51 15.20 -17.19 -15.99
N PRO A 52 15.42 -17.33 -14.67
CA PRO A 52 14.36 -17.66 -13.71
C PRO A 52 13.29 -16.58 -13.69
N GLN A 53 12.03 -17.01 -13.72
CA GLN A 53 10.88 -16.12 -13.61
C GLN A 53 9.71 -16.83 -12.91
N PHE A 54 8.88 -16.06 -12.23
CA PHE A 54 7.67 -16.54 -11.57
C PHE A 54 6.62 -15.44 -11.48
N ASP A 55 5.35 -15.82 -11.44
CA ASP A 55 4.24 -14.91 -11.33
C ASP A 55 3.75 -14.86 -9.87
N ILE A 56 3.41 -13.67 -9.41
CA ILE A 56 2.80 -13.43 -8.10
C ILE A 56 1.57 -12.52 -8.27
N LYS A 57 0.66 -12.59 -7.29
CA LYS A 57 -0.37 -11.57 -7.17
C LYS A 57 0.27 -10.24 -6.79
N GLY A 58 -0.18 -9.16 -7.40
CA GLY A 58 0.22 -7.80 -7.10
C GLY A 58 -0.97 -6.85 -7.00
N GLY A 59 -0.67 -5.57 -6.95
CA GLY A 59 -1.62 -4.48 -6.73
C GLY A 59 -1.73 -4.10 -5.26
N ASN A 60 -1.64 -2.79 -4.99
CA ASN A 60 -1.67 -2.24 -3.64
C ASN A 60 -2.97 -2.63 -2.92
N ALA A 61 -4.14 -2.48 -3.58
CA ALA A 61 -5.42 -2.88 -2.99
C ALA A 61 -5.46 -4.36 -2.59
N THR A 62 -4.95 -5.24 -3.45
CA THR A 62 -4.93 -6.68 -3.17
C THR A 62 -4.00 -7.02 -2.00
N ASN A 63 -2.85 -6.34 -1.91
CA ASN A 63 -1.90 -6.53 -0.82
C ASN A 63 -2.44 -6.00 0.52
N VAL A 64 -3.03 -4.79 0.52
CA VAL A 64 -3.71 -4.22 1.69
C VAL A 64 -4.84 -5.14 2.15
N ALA A 65 -5.69 -5.61 1.23
CA ALA A 65 -6.77 -6.54 1.54
C ALA A 65 -6.25 -7.83 2.18
N HIS A 66 -5.17 -8.41 1.64
CA HIS A 66 -4.55 -9.61 2.20
C HIS A 66 -3.98 -9.36 3.61
N ALA A 67 -3.32 -8.22 3.83
CA ALA A 67 -2.82 -7.86 5.16
C ALA A 67 -3.97 -7.67 6.17
N LEU A 68 -5.03 -6.96 5.79
CA LEU A 68 -6.20 -6.74 6.64
C LEU A 68 -6.88 -8.05 7.08
N VAL A 69 -7.05 -9.03 6.17
CA VAL A 69 -7.66 -10.30 6.55
C VAL A 69 -6.76 -11.14 7.44
N LYS A 70 -5.45 -11.08 7.26
CA LYS A 70 -4.46 -11.70 8.16
C LYS A 70 -4.49 -11.07 9.55
N LEU A 71 -4.79 -9.77 9.63
CA LEU A 71 -5.05 -9.06 10.88
C LEU A 71 -6.47 -9.31 11.44
N GLY A 72 -7.26 -10.20 10.80
CA GLY A 72 -8.56 -10.66 11.30
C GLY A 72 -9.75 -9.78 10.97
N CYS A 73 -9.57 -8.74 10.14
CA CYS A 73 -10.63 -7.81 9.76
C CYS A 73 -11.54 -8.37 8.66
N PRO A 74 -12.84 -8.04 8.64
CA PRO A 74 -13.70 -8.26 7.48
C PRO A 74 -13.32 -7.27 6.38
N VAL A 75 -13.15 -7.77 5.14
CA VAL A 75 -12.71 -6.98 4.00
C VAL A 75 -13.65 -7.15 2.82
N SER A 76 -13.92 -6.06 2.14
CA SER A 76 -14.57 -6.03 0.83
C SER A 76 -13.60 -5.44 -0.19
N LEU A 77 -12.99 -6.29 -1.00
CA LEU A 77 -12.09 -5.87 -2.09
C LEU A 77 -12.90 -5.65 -3.36
N ILE A 78 -12.86 -4.42 -3.88
CA ILE A 78 -13.46 -4.03 -5.16
C ILE A 78 -12.31 -3.83 -6.15
N THR A 79 -12.27 -4.63 -7.22
CA THR A 79 -11.16 -4.57 -8.19
C THR A 79 -11.58 -5.05 -9.57
N VAL A 80 -10.72 -4.81 -10.57
CA VAL A 80 -10.91 -5.27 -11.95
C VAL A 80 -10.06 -6.51 -12.20
N ALA A 81 -10.66 -7.54 -12.82
CA ALA A 81 -9.93 -8.73 -13.20
C ALA A 81 -10.62 -9.47 -14.35
N ASP A 82 -9.82 -10.11 -15.21
CA ASP A 82 -10.28 -11.09 -16.18
C ASP A 82 -10.60 -12.45 -15.52
N SER A 83 -11.05 -13.43 -16.29
CA SER A 83 -11.41 -14.75 -15.77
C SER A 83 -10.25 -15.48 -15.09
N THR A 84 -9.03 -15.38 -15.63
CA THR A 84 -7.82 -16.00 -15.06
C THR A 84 -7.42 -15.31 -13.75
N SER A 85 -7.38 -14.01 -13.75
CA SER A 85 -7.06 -13.20 -12.56
C SER A 85 -8.10 -13.34 -11.46
N SER A 86 -9.38 -13.46 -11.84
CA SER A 86 -10.48 -13.77 -10.90
C SER A 86 -10.27 -15.11 -10.19
N HIS A 87 -9.73 -16.12 -10.89
CA HIS A 87 -9.41 -17.40 -10.27
C HIS A 87 -8.28 -17.25 -9.25
N ILE A 88 -7.21 -16.54 -9.61
CA ILE A 88 -6.09 -16.25 -8.71
C ILE A 88 -6.56 -15.52 -7.45
N LEU A 89 -7.40 -14.49 -7.61
CA LEU A 89 -7.97 -13.76 -6.46
C LEU A 89 -8.80 -14.66 -5.56
N LYS A 90 -9.69 -15.48 -6.13
CA LYS A 90 -10.53 -16.41 -5.36
C LYS A 90 -9.68 -17.46 -4.63
N GLU A 91 -8.63 -17.97 -5.25
CA GLU A 91 -7.69 -18.90 -4.62
C GLU A 91 -6.93 -18.23 -3.48
N THR A 92 -6.38 -17.02 -3.72
CA THR A 92 -5.66 -16.24 -2.71
C THR A 92 -6.47 -16.02 -1.44
N PHE A 93 -7.77 -15.75 -1.58
CA PHE A 93 -8.64 -15.43 -0.46
C PHE A 93 -9.53 -16.61 0.00
N SER A 94 -9.36 -17.81 -0.56
CA SER A 94 -10.20 -18.98 -0.28
C SER A 94 -10.26 -19.41 1.19
N GLU A 95 -9.15 -19.22 1.92
CA GLU A 95 -9.04 -19.55 3.33
C GLU A 95 -9.59 -18.47 4.29
N PHE A 96 -10.02 -17.33 3.74
CA PHE A 96 -10.45 -16.17 4.52
C PHE A 96 -11.97 -15.94 4.40
N PRO A 97 -12.81 -16.52 5.28
CA PRO A 97 -14.26 -16.41 5.17
C PRO A 97 -14.81 -15.00 5.39
N LYS A 98 -13.99 -14.07 5.91
CA LYS A 98 -14.36 -12.68 6.12
C LYS A 98 -14.08 -11.79 4.92
N VAL A 99 -13.69 -12.34 3.76
CA VAL A 99 -13.44 -11.58 2.54
C VAL A 99 -14.63 -11.67 1.60
N SER A 100 -15.04 -10.52 1.09
CA SER A 100 -15.99 -10.39 -0.02
C SER A 100 -15.27 -9.80 -1.23
N LEU A 101 -15.24 -10.53 -2.33
CA LEU A 101 -14.64 -10.08 -3.59
C LEU A 101 -15.71 -9.50 -4.52
N PHE A 102 -15.56 -8.24 -4.87
CA PHE A 102 -16.37 -7.54 -5.87
C PHE A 102 -15.51 -7.35 -7.12
N ILE A 103 -15.53 -8.34 -7.99
CA ILE A 103 -14.68 -8.39 -9.18
C ILE A 103 -15.47 -7.84 -10.37
N ILE A 104 -14.98 -6.76 -10.92
CA ILE A 104 -15.50 -6.14 -12.13
C ILE A 104 -14.75 -6.73 -13.31
N ASP A 105 -15.48 -7.25 -14.30
CA ASP A 105 -14.87 -7.87 -15.47
C ASP A 105 -14.11 -6.83 -16.29
N GLY A 106 -12.83 -7.13 -16.58
CA GLY A 106 -11.95 -6.24 -17.31
C GLY A 106 -10.50 -6.72 -17.32
N LYS A 107 -9.63 -5.97 -17.98
CA LYS A 107 -8.22 -6.27 -18.11
C LYS A 107 -7.48 -5.88 -16.82
N PRO A 108 -6.87 -6.84 -16.09
CA PRO A 108 -6.05 -6.53 -14.92
C PRO A 108 -4.78 -5.79 -15.31
N GLY A 109 -4.16 -5.13 -14.35
CA GLY A 109 -2.80 -4.64 -14.51
C GLY A 109 -1.80 -5.81 -14.63
N ARG A 110 -0.70 -5.57 -15.31
CA ARG A 110 0.40 -6.53 -15.47
C ARG A 110 1.72 -5.81 -15.31
N THR A 111 2.57 -6.29 -14.41
CA THR A 111 3.92 -5.76 -14.23
C THR A 111 4.94 -6.84 -14.54
N THR A 112 5.99 -6.48 -15.29
CA THR A 112 7.20 -7.28 -15.40
C THR A 112 8.30 -6.58 -14.61
N SER A 113 8.74 -7.17 -13.51
CA SER A 113 9.83 -6.69 -12.68
C SER A 113 11.13 -7.36 -13.09
N LEU A 114 12.10 -6.59 -13.55
CA LEU A 114 13.47 -7.01 -13.81
C LEU A 114 14.28 -6.83 -12.54
N GLU A 115 14.56 -7.90 -11.82
CA GLU A 115 15.28 -7.88 -10.54
C GLU A 115 16.72 -8.31 -10.75
N PHE A 116 17.68 -7.49 -10.31
CA PHE A 116 19.11 -7.76 -10.45
C PHE A 116 19.93 -7.16 -9.31
N ASN A 117 21.16 -7.66 -9.13
CA ASN A 117 22.10 -7.12 -8.17
C ASN A 117 22.90 -5.98 -8.81
N ASN A 118 22.94 -4.82 -8.12
CA ASN A 118 23.76 -3.69 -8.49
C ASN A 118 24.69 -3.32 -7.30
N ASN A 119 25.94 -3.75 -7.37
CA ASN A 119 26.97 -3.48 -6.36
C ASN A 119 26.61 -3.94 -4.93
N GLY A 120 25.86 -5.02 -4.81
CA GLY A 120 25.43 -5.58 -3.52
C GLY A 120 23.99 -5.30 -3.15
N ASP A 121 23.37 -4.29 -3.77
CA ASP A 121 21.97 -3.96 -3.59
C ASP A 121 21.09 -4.65 -4.62
N ILE A 122 19.93 -5.13 -4.19
CA ILE A 122 18.91 -5.66 -5.10
C ILE A 122 18.09 -4.47 -5.62
N VAL A 123 18.13 -4.29 -6.93
CA VAL A 123 17.38 -3.26 -7.66
C VAL A 123 16.35 -3.92 -8.55
N ASN A 124 15.18 -3.32 -8.72
CA ASN A 124 14.20 -3.74 -9.70
C ASN A 124 13.82 -2.59 -10.65
N ILE A 125 13.53 -2.94 -11.89
CA ILE A 125 12.93 -2.07 -12.89
C ILE A 125 11.57 -2.66 -13.25
N MET A 126 10.51 -1.89 -13.07
CA MET A 126 9.15 -2.33 -13.34
C MET A 126 8.66 -1.81 -14.70
N LEU A 127 8.16 -2.71 -15.52
CA LEU A 127 7.50 -2.43 -16.79
C LEU A 127 6.03 -2.79 -16.62
N SER A 128 5.15 -1.79 -16.55
CA SER A 128 3.74 -1.98 -16.21
C SER A 128 2.80 -1.64 -17.37
N ASP A 129 1.83 -2.52 -17.59
CA ASP A 129 0.62 -2.27 -18.34
C ASP A 129 -0.53 -2.16 -17.33
N LEU A 130 -1.13 -0.99 -17.22
CA LEU A 130 -2.10 -0.69 -16.17
C LEU A 130 -3.45 -1.39 -16.39
N GLY A 131 -3.75 -1.82 -17.62
CA GLY A 131 -5.03 -2.43 -17.96
C GLY A 131 -6.19 -1.47 -17.70
N ASP A 132 -7.33 -2.00 -17.28
CA ASP A 132 -8.52 -1.19 -16.98
C ASP A 132 -8.43 -0.48 -15.61
N ASN A 133 -7.35 -0.73 -14.82
CA ASN A 133 -7.07 0.06 -13.62
C ASN A 133 -6.79 1.52 -13.96
N GLU A 134 -6.18 1.81 -15.12
CA GLU A 134 -5.84 3.15 -15.58
C GLU A 134 -7.06 4.10 -15.62
N ASN A 135 -8.23 3.58 -15.93
CA ASN A 135 -9.46 4.36 -16.09
C ASN A 135 -10.59 3.84 -15.19
N PHE A 136 -10.26 3.28 -14.04
CA PHE A 136 -11.25 2.76 -13.11
C PHE A 136 -11.95 3.91 -12.36
N GLY A 137 -13.17 4.23 -12.79
CA GLY A 137 -13.97 5.34 -12.25
C GLY A 137 -15.26 4.89 -11.56
N PRO A 138 -16.05 5.84 -11.02
CA PRO A 138 -17.32 5.58 -10.32
C PRO A 138 -18.37 4.85 -11.15
N ASP A 139 -18.35 4.99 -12.46
CA ASP A 139 -19.25 4.30 -13.40
C ASP A 139 -19.08 2.79 -13.40
N LYS A 140 -17.94 2.28 -12.92
CA LYS A 140 -17.70 0.85 -12.73
C LYS A 140 -18.37 0.30 -11.46
N LEU A 141 -18.73 1.16 -10.51
CA LEU A 141 -19.32 0.77 -9.23
C LEU A 141 -20.85 0.64 -9.32
N GLY A 142 -21.33 -0.59 -9.43
CA GLY A 142 -22.74 -0.90 -9.47
C GLY A 142 -23.42 -0.79 -8.09
N SER A 143 -24.68 -1.22 -8.04
CA SER A 143 -25.48 -1.14 -6.80
C SER A 143 -24.91 -1.95 -5.65
N LYS A 144 -24.25 -3.08 -5.91
CA LYS A 144 -23.67 -3.96 -4.89
C LYS A 144 -22.48 -3.29 -4.21
N GLU A 145 -21.57 -2.72 -5.01
CA GLU A 145 -20.39 -2.00 -4.54
C GLU A 145 -20.79 -0.75 -3.76
N GLN A 146 -21.81 -0.02 -4.21
CA GLN A 146 -22.34 1.14 -3.48
C GLN A 146 -22.99 0.76 -2.13
N VAL A 147 -23.65 -0.39 -2.04
CA VAL A 147 -24.20 -0.88 -0.77
C VAL A 147 -23.10 -1.21 0.23
N VAL A 148 -22.00 -1.79 -0.24
CA VAL A 148 -20.84 -2.11 0.60
C VAL A 148 -20.17 -0.84 1.11
N LEU A 149 -19.93 0.15 0.25
CA LEU A 149 -19.39 1.45 0.64
C LEU A 149 -20.23 2.12 1.73
N LYS A 150 -21.56 2.12 1.61
CA LYS A 150 -22.46 2.71 2.61
C LYS A 150 -22.39 2.07 3.99
N LYS A 151 -21.90 0.82 4.09
CA LYS A 151 -21.81 0.04 5.33
C LYS A 151 -20.37 -0.12 5.82
N ALA A 152 -19.41 0.53 5.17
CA ALA A 152 -18.01 0.43 5.52
C ALA A 152 -17.73 1.05 6.88
N ASP A 153 -16.82 0.44 7.65
CA ASP A 153 -16.20 1.05 8.83
C ASP A 153 -14.99 1.92 8.42
N ALA A 154 -14.32 1.52 7.33
CA ALA A 154 -13.28 2.32 6.69
C ALA A 154 -13.24 2.04 5.18
N VAL A 155 -12.77 3.02 4.42
CA VAL A 155 -12.51 2.92 2.97
C VAL A 155 -11.08 3.34 2.73
N ILE A 156 -10.32 2.51 2.03
CA ILE A 156 -8.99 2.86 1.54
C ILE A 156 -8.96 2.76 0.02
N VAL A 157 -8.57 3.85 -0.62
CA VAL A 157 -8.27 3.89 -2.06
C VAL A 157 -6.76 3.85 -2.22
N THR A 158 -6.27 2.93 -3.01
CA THR A 158 -4.84 2.74 -3.23
C THR A 158 -4.46 3.04 -4.68
N ASN A 159 -3.16 3.24 -4.91
CA ASN A 159 -2.56 3.37 -6.23
C ASN A 159 -3.21 4.46 -7.11
N TRP A 160 -3.41 5.64 -6.50
CA TRP A 160 -3.94 6.83 -7.21
C TRP A 160 -3.12 7.15 -8.46
N ALA A 161 -1.79 6.99 -8.38
CA ALA A 161 -0.86 7.34 -9.45
C ALA A 161 -1.08 6.55 -10.75
N SER A 162 -1.57 5.31 -10.65
CA SER A 162 -1.83 4.43 -11.80
C SER A 162 -3.27 4.53 -12.35
N ASN A 163 -4.11 5.41 -11.80
CA ASN A 163 -5.49 5.58 -12.23
C ASN A 163 -5.76 7.06 -12.56
N GLU A 164 -6.04 7.37 -13.81
CA GLU A 164 -6.33 8.73 -14.26
C GLU A 164 -7.60 9.31 -13.64
N ARG A 165 -8.52 8.45 -13.20
CA ARG A 165 -9.78 8.82 -12.55
C ARG A 165 -9.79 8.60 -11.03
N ALA A 166 -8.62 8.44 -10.42
CA ALA A 166 -8.52 8.11 -9.01
C ALA A 166 -9.12 9.17 -8.08
N THR A 167 -8.96 10.46 -8.40
CA THR A 167 -9.58 11.55 -7.63
C THR A 167 -11.10 11.48 -7.68
N GLU A 168 -11.68 11.24 -8.86
CA GLU A 168 -13.13 11.06 -9.06
C GLU A 168 -13.63 9.83 -8.29
N LEU A 169 -12.89 8.72 -8.37
CA LEU A 169 -13.20 7.48 -7.66
C LEU A 169 -13.17 7.68 -6.14
N SER A 170 -12.12 8.32 -5.62
CA SER A 170 -11.96 8.58 -4.18
C SER A 170 -13.09 9.46 -3.65
N ARG A 171 -13.38 10.57 -4.32
CA ARG A 171 -14.49 11.45 -3.96
C ARG A 171 -15.81 10.69 -3.91
N PHE A 172 -16.12 9.92 -4.96
CA PHE A 172 -17.33 9.12 -4.99
C PHE A 172 -17.41 8.09 -3.86
N ALA A 173 -16.31 7.36 -3.62
CA ALA A 173 -16.27 6.36 -2.56
C ALA A 173 -16.48 6.98 -1.17
N PHE A 174 -15.83 8.12 -0.89
CA PHE A 174 -15.96 8.86 0.37
C PHE A 174 -17.36 9.47 0.53
N GLU A 175 -17.94 10.03 -0.50
CA GLU A 175 -19.34 10.50 -0.48
C GLU A 175 -20.35 9.37 -0.19
N LYS A 176 -20.09 8.14 -0.63
CA LYS A 176 -20.95 6.99 -0.35
C LYS A 176 -20.76 6.39 1.03
N SER A 177 -19.64 6.63 1.68
CA SER A 177 -19.24 6.05 2.97
C SER A 177 -19.03 7.08 4.08
N LYS A 178 -19.87 8.12 4.15
CA LYS A 178 -19.73 9.32 5.02
C LYS A 178 -19.48 9.06 6.51
N SER A 179 -19.81 7.89 7.03
CA SER A 179 -19.59 7.50 8.43
C SER A 179 -18.34 6.66 8.63
N ALA A 180 -17.66 6.28 7.55
CA ALA A 180 -16.44 5.51 7.57
C ALA A 180 -15.21 6.41 7.73
N LEU A 181 -14.09 5.82 8.15
CA LEU A 181 -12.78 6.47 8.02
C LEU A 181 -12.27 6.35 6.58
N HIS A 182 -11.66 7.41 6.07
CA HIS A 182 -11.20 7.50 4.69
C HIS A 182 -9.68 7.60 4.60
N PHE A 183 -9.09 6.67 3.84
CA PHE A 183 -7.64 6.55 3.63
C PHE A 183 -7.31 6.62 2.15
N LEU A 184 -6.17 7.21 1.85
CA LEU A 184 -5.59 7.25 0.50
C LEU A 184 -4.12 6.86 0.57
N ASP A 185 -3.73 5.85 -0.21
CA ASP A 185 -2.35 5.54 -0.56
C ASP A 185 -2.14 5.88 -2.05
N PRO A 186 -1.38 6.92 -2.37
CA PRO A 186 -1.27 7.37 -3.76
C PRO A 186 -0.36 6.50 -4.62
N ALA A 187 0.50 5.66 -4.03
CA ALA A 187 1.64 5.02 -4.69
C ALA A 187 2.58 6.06 -5.35
N ASP A 188 3.35 5.69 -6.38
CA ASP A 188 4.39 6.53 -6.97
C ASP A 188 3.82 7.74 -7.74
N ILE A 189 3.72 8.87 -7.07
CA ILE A 189 3.24 10.15 -7.62
C ILE A 189 4.29 10.90 -8.46
N GLN A 190 5.47 10.32 -8.69
CA GLN A 190 6.58 11.01 -9.36
C GLN A 190 6.22 11.52 -10.76
N THR A 191 5.34 10.84 -11.47
CA THR A 191 4.91 11.21 -12.82
C THR A 191 3.85 12.29 -12.85
N ARG A 192 3.06 12.46 -11.76
CA ARG A 192 1.89 13.34 -11.69
C ARG A 192 1.83 14.18 -10.39
N PRO A 193 2.96 14.77 -9.92
CA PRO A 193 3.01 15.38 -8.59
C PRO A 193 2.11 16.63 -8.45
N GLY A 194 1.98 17.43 -9.51
CA GLY A 194 1.09 18.60 -9.52
C GLY A 194 -0.38 18.24 -9.46
N GLU A 195 -0.79 17.23 -10.24
CA GLU A 195 -2.16 16.72 -10.24
C GLU A 195 -2.52 16.11 -8.88
N PHE A 196 -1.58 15.43 -8.23
CA PHE A 196 -1.82 14.88 -6.89
C PHE A 196 -1.99 15.98 -5.84
N LYS A 197 -1.23 17.07 -5.93
CA LYS A 197 -1.44 18.25 -5.09
C LYS A 197 -2.86 18.83 -5.27
N GLU A 198 -3.34 18.92 -6.50
CA GLU A 198 -4.72 19.36 -6.79
C GLU A 198 -5.74 18.37 -6.20
N ALA A 199 -5.53 17.06 -6.39
CA ALA A 199 -6.37 16.01 -5.81
C ALA A 199 -6.48 16.12 -4.29
N LEU A 200 -5.38 16.37 -3.58
CA LEU A 200 -5.41 16.59 -2.13
C LEU A 200 -6.22 17.82 -1.74
N SER A 201 -6.17 18.89 -2.54
CA SER A 201 -7.00 20.08 -2.29
C SER A 201 -8.49 19.79 -2.48
N GLU A 202 -8.85 18.87 -3.37
CA GLU A 202 -10.23 18.47 -3.60
C GLU A 202 -10.76 17.48 -2.55
N LEU A 203 -9.92 16.56 -2.07
CA LEU A 203 -10.29 15.47 -1.16
C LEU A 203 -10.09 15.81 0.32
N GLY A 204 -9.32 16.87 0.62
CA GLY A 204 -8.77 17.10 1.95
C GLY A 204 -9.77 17.09 3.10
N SER A 205 -10.97 17.64 2.92
CA SER A 205 -12.00 17.65 3.98
C SER A 205 -12.63 16.27 4.26
N ASP A 206 -12.53 15.35 3.30
CA ASP A 206 -13.13 14.04 3.39
C ASP A 206 -12.10 12.93 3.64
N LEU A 207 -10.81 13.28 3.77
CA LEU A 207 -9.70 12.35 3.94
C LEU A 207 -9.18 12.39 5.38
N ASP A 208 -9.33 11.27 6.10
CA ASP A 208 -8.84 11.14 7.48
C ASP A 208 -7.32 10.89 7.55
N SER A 209 -6.76 10.19 6.56
CA SER A 209 -5.33 9.89 6.51
C SER A 209 -4.82 9.71 5.08
N LEU A 210 -3.70 10.38 4.81
CA LEU A 210 -2.85 10.15 3.64
C LEU A 210 -1.66 9.28 4.07
N CYS A 211 -1.61 8.04 3.55
CA CYS A 211 -0.52 7.10 3.77
C CYS A 211 0.52 7.27 2.66
N ILE A 212 1.77 7.58 3.02
CA ILE A 212 2.85 7.84 2.06
C ILE A 212 4.18 7.28 2.55
N ASN A 213 5.03 6.92 1.59
CA ASN A 213 6.43 6.57 1.86
C ASN A 213 7.35 7.79 1.80
N GLU A 214 8.65 7.56 2.07
CA GLU A 214 9.68 8.61 2.09
C GLU A 214 9.80 9.34 0.74
N ASN A 215 9.75 8.62 -0.38
CA ASN A 215 9.88 9.22 -1.72
C ASN A 215 8.67 10.10 -2.05
N GLU A 216 7.48 9.60 -1.82
CA GLU A 216 6.22 10.33 -2.02
C GLU A 216 6.14 11.56 -1.15
N CYS A 217 6.55 11.44 0.13
CA CYS A 217 6.63 12.56 1.04
C CYS A 217 7.59 13.65 0.50
N ASN A 218 8.79 13.27 0.07
CA ASN A 218 9.77 14.22 -0.49
C ASN A 218 9.25 14.91 -1.75
N ILE A 219 8.54 14.20 -2.61
CA ILE A 219 7.91 14.79 -3.80
C ILE A 219 6.85 15.83 -3.38
N LEU A 220 5.99 15.48 -2.43
CA LEU A 220 4.97 16.42 -1.93
C LEU A 220 5.58 17.64 -1.23
N LEU A 221 6.58 17.44 -0.37
CA LEU A 221 7.31 18.54 0.27
C LEU A 221 7.83 19.53 -0.80
N GLY A 222 8.41 19.02 -1.89
CA GLY A 222 8.82 19.83 -3.03
C GLY A 222 7.67 20.63 -3.68
N GLN A 223 6.47 20.03 -3.82
CA GLN A 223 5.28 20.70 -4.37
C GLN A 223 4.75 21.84 -3.47
N TYR A 224 5.03 21.78 -2.17
CA TYR A 224 4.67 22.81 -1.21
C TYR A 224 5.84 23.77 -0.87
N GLY A 225 6.99 23.63 -1.50
CA GLY A 225 8.19 24.45 -1.25
C GLY A 225 8.79 24.22 0.14
N LEU A 226 8.70 22.99 0.65
CA LEU A 226 9.21 22.56 1.93
C LEU A 226 10.52 21.77 1.77
N ASP A 227 11.34 21.74 2.84
CA ASP A 227 12.59 20.98 2.85
C ASP A 227 12.30 19.47 2.83
N THR A 228 13.10 18.71 2.09
CA THR A 228 13.06 17.25 2.04
C THR A 228 13.45 16.63 3.40
N LEU A 229 13.05 15.36 3.60
CA LEU A 229 13.37 14.61 4.81
C LEU A 229 14.88 14.40 4.95
N ALA A 230 15.40 14.51 6.17
CA ALA A 230 16.83 14.34 6.46
C ALA A 230 17.07 13.50 7.73
N ASP A 231 16.69 14.01 8.89
CA ASP A 231 16.78 13.32 10.18
C ASP A 231 15.41 13.30 10.87
N VAL A 232 15.34 12.72 12.07
CA VAL A 232 14.08 12.56 12.81
C VAL A 232 13.43 13.91 13.14
N ASP A 233 14.21 14.91 13.56
CA ASP A 233 13.66 16.22 13.95
C ASP A 233 13.18 17.00 12.73
N ASN A 234 13.95 16.97 11.63
CA ASN A 234 13.53 17.50 10.36
C ASN A 234 12.28 16.78 9.84
N THR A 235 12.23 15.44 9.90
CA THR A 235 11.06 14.65 9.51
C THR A 235 9.80 15.08 10.25
N LYS A 236 9.86 15.20 11.59
CA LYS A 236 8.74 15.68 12.39
C LYS A 236 8.27 17.07 11.96
N LYS A 237 9.21 17.99 11.74
CA LYS A 237 8.91 19.36 11.31
C LYS A 237 8.26 19.37 9.93
N SER A 238 8.85 18.67 8.96
CA SER A 238 8.39 18.65 7.57
C SER A 238 7.01 17.99 7.43
N VAL A 239 6.79 16.85 8.11
CA VAL A 239 5.48 16.16 8.10
C VAL A 239 4.40 17.01 8.78
N LYS A 240 4.73 17.68 9.89
CA LYS A 240 3.78 18.60 10.56
C LYS A 240 3.41 19.79 9.67
N GLU A 241 4.39 20.40 9.00
CA GLU A 241 4.14 21.49 8.07
C GLU A 241 3.32 21.03 6.87
N LEU A 242 3.64 19.84 6.30
CA LEU A 242 2.87 19.24 5.20
C LEU A 242 1.41 19.00 5.60
N ALA A 243 1.17 18.41 6.77
CA ALA A 243 -0.18 18.20 7.29
C ALA A 243 -0.94 19.51 7.48
N THR A 244 -0.26 20.56 7.94
CA THR A 244 -0.84 21.91 8.07
C THR A 244 -1.23 22.49 6.71
N ARG A 245 -0.35 22.35 5.68
CA ARG A 245 -0.58 22.89 4.34
C ARG A 245 -1.68 22.15 3.56
N THR A 246 -1.79 20.87 3.78
CA THR A 246 -2.77 20.02 3.10
C THR A 246 -4.10 19.97 3.84
N SER A 247 -4.13 20.31 5.13
CA SER A 247 -5.26 20.10 6.06
C SER A 247 -5.67 18.63 6.16
N VAL A 248 -4.74 17.69 5.89
CA VAL A 248 -4.92 16.24 5.96
C VAL A 248 -3.95 15.64 6.95
N SER A 249 -4.37 14.64 7.73
CA SER A 249 -3.43 13.87 8.54
C SER A 249 -2.47 13.08 7.64
N ILE A 250 -1.18 13.19 7.91
CA ILE A 250 -0.13 12.49 7.17
C ILE A 250 0.36 11.32 8.01
N ASP A 251 0.34 10.15 7.43
CA ASP A 251 0.93 8.92 7.96
C ASP A 251 2.09 8.50 7.05
N LEU A 252 3.31 8.82 7.46
CA LEU A 252 4.54 8.55 6.74
C LEU A 252 5.20 7.28 7.26
N HIS A 253 5.61 6.38 6.37
CA HIS A 253 6.50 5.28 6.69
C HIS A 253 7.83 5.36 5.93
N THR A 254 8.92 5.07 6.62
CA THR A 254 10.28 5.05 6.08
C THR A 254 11.05 3.84 6.59
N SER A 255 12.26 3.63 6.07
CA SER A 255 13.15 2.56 6.55
C SER A 255 13.60 2.76 8.00
N ILE A 256 13.70 4.00 8.48
CA ILE A 256 14.17 4.33 9.85
C ILE A 256 13.04 4.42 10.88
N GLY A 257 11.80 4.59 10.43
CA GLY A 257 10.64 4.76 11.32
C GLY A 257 9.42 5.28 10.60
N SER A 258 8.39 5.58 11.36
CA SER A 258 7.16 6.19 10.86
C SER A 258 6.85 7.48 11.62
N CYS A 259 6.21 8.42 10.94
CA CYS A 259 5.82 9.72 11.46
C CYS A 259 4.35 9.98 11.13
N TRP A 260 3.61 10.46 12.12
CA TRP A 260 2.25 10.93 11.94
C TRP A 260 2.12 12.39 12.35
N SER A 261 1.31 13.14 11.64
CA SER A 261 0.88 14.47 12.09
C SER A 261 -0.50 14.82 11.54
N ASN A 262 -1.29 15.53 12.35
CA ASN A 262 -2.55 16.18 11.97
C ASN A 262 -2.41 17.70 11.78
N GLY A 263 -1.17 18.19 11.67
CA GLY A 263 -0.86 19.62 11.60
C GLY A 263 -0.68 20.31 12.96
N ASN A 264 -1.30 19.80 14.02
CA ASN A 264 -1.15 20.32 15.40
C ASN A 264 -0.15 19.48 16.20
N ASP A 265 -0.37 18.17 16.21
CA ASP A 265 0.44 17.18 16.90
C ASP A 265 1.33 16.43 15.91
N VAL A 266 2.43 15.90 16.41
CA VAL A 266 3.36 15.08 15.61
C VAL A 266 3.94 13.97 16.48
N GLU A 267 3.99 12.76 15.93
CA GLU A 267 4.56 11.59 16.58
C GLU A 267 5.52 10.87 15.63
N PHE A 268 6.63 10.36 16.16
CA PHE A 268 7.60 9.56 15.41
C PHE A 268 7.97 8.31 16.20
N VAL A 269 7.90 7.15 15.54
CA VAL A 269 8.26 5.87 16.12
C VAL A 269 9.29 5.16 15.23
N LYS A 270 10.43 4.76 15.80
CA LYS A 270 11.48 4.03 15.08
C LYS A 270 11.00 2.68 14.59
N SER A 271 11.51 2.25 13.43
CA SER A 271 11.33 0.89 12.91
C SER A 271 12.04 -0.15 13.78
N PHE A 272 11.58 -1.39 13.71
CA PHE A 272 12.30 -2.52 14.30
C PHE A 272 13.53 -2.87 13.44
N PRO A 273 14.67 -3.18 14.05
CA PRO A 273 15.86 -3.59 13.32
C PRO A 273 15.64 -4.99 12.72
N VAL A 274 15.60 -5.09 11.39
CA VAL A 274 15.46 -6.35 10.67
C VAL A 274 16.36 -6.36 9.44
N GLN A 275 16.74 -7.56 8.98
CA GLN A 275 17.38 -7.72 7.67
C GLN A 275 16.30 -8.04 6.64
N PRO A 276 16.04 -7.14 5.68
CA PRO A 276 14.99 -7.35 4.69
C PRO A 276 15.28 -8.58 3.81
N LYS A 277 14.27 -9.42 3.63
CA LYS A 277 14.28 -10.58 2.73
C LYS A 277 13.27 -10.41 1.58
N PHE A 278 12.23 -9.62 1.82
CA PHE A 278 11.19 -9.33 0.86
C PHE A 278 10.61 -7.94 1.15
N VAL A 279 10.74 -6.99 0.22
CA VAL A 279 10.39 -5.58 0.46
C VAL A 279 9.13 -5.11 -0.28
N THR A 280 8.80 -5.73 -1.42
CA THR A 280 7.63 -5.35 -2.21
C THR A 280 6.35 -5.60 -1.42
N GLY A 281 5.47 -4.60 -1.31
CA GLY A 281 4.23 -4.69 -0.53
C GLY A 281 4.39 -4.41 0.97
N ALA A 282 5.57 -3.99 1.43
CA ALA A 282 5.79 -3.63 2.84
C ALA A 282 4.98 -2.39 3.25
N GLY A 283 4.84 -1.41 2.36
CA GLY A 283 3.96 -0.25 2.52
C GLY A 283 2.51 -0.68 2.68
N ASP A 284 2.01 -1.53 1.78
CA ASP A 284 0.64 -2.05 1.85
C ASP A 284 0.31 -2.74 3.19
N VAL A 285 1.27 -3.49 3.74
CA VAL A 285 1.12 -4.14 5.06
C VAL A 285 1.17 -3.12 6.19
N TRP A 286 2.02 -2.10 6.06
CA TRP A 286 2.09 -1.00 7.01
C TRP A 286 0.76 -0.23 7.03
N ASP A 287 0.21 0.14 5.88
CA ASP A 287 -1.05 0.84 5.72
C ASP A 287 -2.22 0.06 6.30
N ALA A 288 -2.30 -1.23 6.02
CA ALA A 288 -3.31 -2.11 6.60
C ALA A 288 -3.26 -2.13 8.14
N ALA A 289 -2.07 -2.23 8.72
CA ALA A 289 -1.90 -2.25 10.17
C ALA A 289 -2.16 -0.85 10.78
N ASN A 290 -1.76 0.22 10.11
CA ASN A 290 -2.06 1.59 10.49
C ASN A 290 -3.57 1.85 10.55
N LEU A 291 -4.30 1.43 9.50
CA LEU A 291 -5.76 1.52 9.42
C LEU A 291 -6.44 0.74 10.55
N VAL A 292 -5.98 -0.49 10.83
CA VAL A 292 -6.47 -1.29 11.98
C VAL A 292 -6.24 -0.55 13.29
N GLY A 293 -5.12 0.11 13.44
CA GLY A 293 -4.79 0.94 14.61
C GLY A 293 -5.76 2.12 14.79
N TYR A 294 -6.16 2.78 13.71
CA TYR A 294 -7.19 3.82 13.73
C TYR A 294 -8.54 3.26 14.19
N LEU A 295 -9.00 2.16 13.58
CA LEU A 295 -10.26 1.51 13.95
C LEU A 295 -10.28 1.02 15.39
N ALA A 296 -9.12 0.62 15.93
CA ALA A 296 -8.97 0.23 17.34
C ALA A 296 -8.81 1.43 18.29
N ASN A 297 -8.88 2.68 17.80
CA ASN A 297 -8.66 3.90 18.57
C ASN A 297 -7.34 3.85 19.37
N LEU A 298 -6.25 3.41 18.73
CA LEU A 298 -4.93 3.48 19.31
C LEU A 298 -4.42 4.92 19.32
N GLU A 299 -3.64 5.26 20.34
CA GLU A 299 -2.88 6.51 20.32
C GLU A 299 -1.86 6.51 19.19
N PRO A 300 -1.50 7.65 18.58
CA PRO A 300 -0.61 7.71 17.43
C PRO A 300 0.69 6.89 17.61
N ALA A 301 1.36 7.02 18.75
CA ALA A 301 2.58 6.24 19.02
C ALA A 301 2.33 4.72 19.07
N GLU A 302 1.22 4.26 19.64
CA GLU A 302 0.85 2.84 19.68
C GLU A 302 0.50 2.33 18.27
N ARG A 303 -0.17 3.14 17.47
CA ARG A 303 -0.59 2.83 16.11
C ARG A 303 0.62 2.68 15.18
N LEU A 304 1.52 3.67 15.18
CA LEU A 304 2.77 3.63 14.42
C LEU A 304 3.64 2.43 14.84
N LEU A 305 3.75 2.15 16.15
CA LEU A 305 4.49 0.99 16.65
C LEU A 305 3.90 -0.34 16.13
N PHE A 306 2.58 -0.45 16.10
CA PHE A 306 1.88 -1.63 15.59
C PHE A 306 2.11 -1.79 14.08
N ALA A 307 1.99 -0.72 13.29
CA ALA A 307 2.22 -0.72 11.86
C ALA A 307 3.70 -1.06 11.52
N ASN A 308 4.66 -0.46 12.22
CA ASN A 308 6.08 -0.79 12.07
C ASN A 308 6.37 -2.26 12.40
N GLY A 309 5.73 -2.80 13.44
CA GLY A 309 5.86 -4.22 13.78
C GLY A 309 5.32 -5.15 12.70
N ALA A 310 4.17 -4.81 12.11
CA ALA A 310 3.59 -5.59 11.02
C ALA A 310 4.49 -5.58 9.77
N ALA A 311 4.92 -4.41 9.32
CA ALA A 311 5.84 -4.27 8.18
C ALA A 311 7.17 -4.99 8.45
N SER A 312 7.73 -4.89 9.65
CA SER A 312 8.99 -5.55 10.01
C SER A 312 8.91 -7.08 9.94
N LEU A 313 7.82 -7.68 10.41
CA LEU A 313 7.59 -9.12 10.28
C LEU A 313 7.42 -9.53 8.82
N TYR A 314 6.71 -8.74 8.05
CA TYR A 314 6.50 -8.99 6.62
C TYR A 314 7.82 -8.99 5.84
N ILE A 315 8.64 -7.96 5.97
CA ILE A 315 9.92 -7.86 5.26
C ILE A 315 10.95 -8.91 5.69
N ASN A 316 10.82 -9.46 6.91
CA ASN A 316 11.65 -10.57 7.39
C ASN A 316 11.13 -11.95 6.91
N SER A 317 9.97 -12.01 6.26
CA SER A 317 9.43 -13.23 5.66
C SER A 317 10.07 -13.50 4.29
N PHE A 318 10.43 -14.74 4.00
CA PHE A 318 10.95 -15.11 2.67
C PHE A 318 9.87 -15.09 1.56
N GLN A 319 8.60 -15.16 1.94
CA GLN A 319 7.48 -15.30 1.02
C GLN A 319 6.55 -14.06 0.98
N GLY A 320 6.91 -12.99 1.69
CA GLY A 320 6.03 -11.82 1.78
C GLY A 320 4.65 -12.17 2.35
N ILE A 321 4.60 -12.90 3.47
CA ILE A 321 3.35 -13.28 4.14
C ILE A 321 3.03 -12.25 5.21
N PRO A 322 1.89 -11.54 5.14
CA PRO A 322 1.48 -10.61 6.18
C PRO A 322 1.29 -11.30 7.54
N PRO A 323 1.68 -10.66 8.65
CA PRO A 323 1.55 -11.25 9.98
C PRO A 323 0.11 -11.19 10.52
N THR A 324 -0.15 -11.99 11.55
CA THR A 324 -1.34 -11.87 12.39
C THR A 324 -1.14 -10.83 13.50
N ILE A 325 -2.24 -10.34 14.11
CA ILE A 325 -2.17 -9.45 15.28
C ILE A 325 -1.31 -10.05 16.40
N ASP A 326 -1.49 -11.34 16.72
CA ASP A 326 -0.74 -11.99 17.81
C ASP A 326 0.77 -12.05 17.52
N GLN A 327 1.18 -12.25 16.26
CA GLN A 327 2.59 -12.19 15.86
C GLN A 327 3.18 -10.79 16.06
N VAL A 328 2.45 -9.74 15.64
CA VAL A 328 2.89 -8.34 15.82
C VAL A 328 3.01 -8.00 17.32
N LEU A 329 2.01 -8.35 18.11
CA LEU A 329 2.02 -8.10 19.56
C LEU A 329 3.15 -8.85 20.28
N SER A 330 3.47 -10.06 19.84
CA SER A 330 4.59 -10.84 20.37
C SER A 330 5.92 -10.18 20.07
N LEU A 331 6.14 -9.65 18.85
CA LEU A 331 7.32 -8.88 18.49
C LEU A 331 7.45 -7.64 19.37
N ILE A 332 6.39 -6.85 19.51
CA ILE A 332 6.40 -5.62 20.31
C ILE A 332 6.73 -5.92 21.79
N LYS A 333 6.17 -7.00 22.34
CA LYS A 333 6.45 -7.42 23.72
C LYS A 333 7.91 -7.82 23.92
N SER A 334 8.47 -8.61 22.99
CA SER A 334 9.86 -9.05 23.08
C SER A 334 10.86 -7.89 22.96
N ALA A 335 10.58 -6.90 22.09
CA ALA A 335 11.42 -5.73 21.94
C ALA A 335 11.46 -4.87 23.21
N LYS A 336 10.32 -4.70 23.91
CA LYS A 336 10.28 -4.00 25.21
C LYS A 336 11.06 -4.70 26.32
N THR A 337 11.12 -6.03 26.29
CA THR A 337 11.84 -6.82 27.30
C THR A 337 13.37 -6.77 27.11
N ASN A 338 13.83 -6.57 25.87
CA ASN A 338 15.27 -6.48 25.56
C ASN A 338 15.86 -5.07 25.73
N THR A 339 15.04 -4.09 26.08
CA THR A 339 15.44 -2.68 26.31
C THR A 339 15.52 -2.32 27.81
N LEU A 340 15.19 -3.28 28.69
CA LEU A 340 15.35 -3.22 30.15
C LEU A 340 16.56 -4.06 30.61
#